data_05fc39e05ebf5983e5c0fd97b2dafaf7
#
_entry.id   05fc39e05ebf5983e5c0fd97b2dafaf7
#
_cell.length_a   1.000
_cell.length_b   1.000
_cell.length_c   1.000
_cell.angle_alpha   90.00
_cell.angle_beta   90.00
_cell.angle_gamma   90.00
#
_symmetry.space_group_name_H-M   'P 1'
#
loop_
_entity.id
_entity.type
_entity.pdbx_description
1 polymer ?
#
loop_
_entity_poly.entity_id
_entity_poly.type
_entity_poly.pdbx_seq_one_letter_code
_entity_poly.pdbx_strand_id
1 'polypeptide(L)'
;TGVRDMVTITQAPSNRHAIQTYVTEYDDNLVRNAIMREKERSGQVYFVYNRIDTIEAMAHHLKQILPEDISIVIAHGRMDGKQLENIMMDFYAGKFDVLLCTTLVENGLDQPNANTMLVYDADRMGLSQIYQMRGRVGRSEKIARAYFFYRKGKILNEVAEKRLETIREFTELGSGFKIAM
;
A
#
# COMPACT_ATOMS: atom_id res chain seq x y z
N THR A 1 14.84 8.33 24.11
CA THR A 1 15.05 8.02 23.80
C THR A 1 14.99 7.79 23.52
N GLY A 2 14.70 8.20 23.52
CA GLY A 2 14.79 7.90 23.18
C GLY A 2 14.50 7.92 22.75
N VAL A 3 14.30 8.02 22.93
CA VAL A 3 14.08 7.90 22.48
C VAL A 3 13.67 8.15 22.21
N ARG A 4 13.34 8.40 22.52
CA ARG A 4 13.01 8.53 22.23
C ARG A 4 12.92 8.90 21.67
N ASP A 5 13.02 9.16 21.86
CA ASP A 5 13.05 9.34 21.22
C ASP A 5 13.27 9.42 20.58
N MET A 6 13.37 9.54 20.66
CA MET A 6 13.60 9.48 20.01
C MET A 6 13.42 9.59 19.48
N VAL A 7 13.16 9.83 19.63
CA VAL A 7 13.01 9.92 19.07
C VAL A 7 12.99 10.17 18.60
N THR A 8 12.64 10.70 18.56
CA THR A 8 12.90 11.00 18.02
C THR A 8 13.55 11.04 17.68
N ILE A 9 13.83 11.06 17.26
CA ILE A 9 14.33 11.06 16.76
C ILE A 9 14.42 11.18 16.00
N THR A 10 14.53 11.06 15.64
CA THR A 10 14.43 11.09 14.81
C THR A 10 13.89 11.65 14.47
N GLN A 11 14.78 11.90 14.09
CA GLN A 11 13.61 12.69 13.94
C GLN A 11 12.99 12.67 12.57
N ALA A 12 11.91 12.00 12.41
CA ALA A 12 11.15 12.05 11.16
C ALA A 12 10.87 13.50 10.78
N PRO A 13 10.77 13.85 9.50
CA PRO A 13 10.29 15.17 9.10
C PRO A 13 8.99 15.51 9.82
N SER A 14 8.81 16.78 10.17
CA SER A 14 7.66 17.21 10.97
C SER A 14 6.30 16.86 10.34
N ASN A 15 6.24 16.69 9.02
CA ASN A 15 5.00 16.34 8.31
C ASN A 15 4.79 14.84 8.15
N ARG A 16 5.64 14.01 8.78
CA ARG A 16 5.52 12.56 8.70
C ARG A 16 4.84 12.01 9.95
N HIS A 17 3.83 11.18 9.72
CA HIS A 17 3.10 10.51 10.78
C HIS A 17 3.42 9.03 10.78
N ALA A 18 3.19 8.36 11.90
CA ALA A 18 3.27 6.91 11.98
C ALA A 18 2.25 6.30 11.01
N ILE A 19 2.65 5.23 10.34
CA ILE A 19 1.79 4.53 9.40
C ILE A 19 1.01 3.47 10.16
N GLN A 20 -0.32 3.53 10.09
CA GLN A 20 -1.18 2.50 10.65
C GLN A 20 -1.13 1.29 9.74
N THR A 21 -0.65 0.19 10.25
CA THR A 21 -0.42 -1.02 9.47
C THR A 21 -1.35 -2.14 9.95
N TYR A 22 -2.03 -2.77 9.01
CA TYR A 22 -2.95 -3.87 9.27
C TYR A 22 -2.49 -5.11 8.52
N VAL A 23 -2.50 -6.25 9.19
CA VAL A 23 -2.17 -7.54 8.59
C VAL A 23 -3.35 -8.46 8.83
N THR A 24 -4.04 -8.87 7.77
CA THR A 24 -5.28 -9.62 7.90
C THR A 24 -5.60 -10.42 6.64
N GLU A 25 -6.57 -11.32 6.73
CA GLU A 25 -7.08 -12.00 5.55
C GLU A 25 -7.71 -10.99 4.59
N TYR A 26 -7.58 -11.26 3.29
CA TYR A 26 -8.21 -10.41 2.28
C TYR A 26 -9.73 -10.40 2.48
N ASP A 27 -10.31 -9.23 2.41
CA ASP A 27 -11.75 -9.03 2.56
C ASP A 27 -12.18 -7.85 1.70
N ASP A 28 -13.14 -8.09 0.80
CA ASP A 28 -13.64 -7.05 -0.10
C ASP A 28 -14.19 -5.85 0.65
N ASN A 29 -14.82 -6.07 1.80
CA ASN A 29 -15.37 -4.96 2.60
C ASN A 29 -14.27 -4.07 3.16
N LEU A 30 -13.18 -4.67 3.61
CA LEU A 30 -12.03 -3.89 4.09
C LEU A 30 -11.41 -3.07 2.96
N VAL A 31 -11.27 -3.67 1.78
CA VAL A 31 -10.73 -2.99 0.61
C VAL A 31 -11.64 -1.81 0.24
N ARG A 32 -12.93 -2.06 0.14
CA ARG A 32 -13.91 -1.02 -0.19
C ARG A 32 -13.85 0.12 0.81
N ASN A 33 -13.89 -0.20 2.10
CA ASN A 33 -13.87 0.81 3.15
C ASN A 33 -12.59 1.62 3.12
N ALA A 34 -11.44 0.99 2.91
CA ALA A 34 -10.16 1.68 2.84
C ALA A 34 -10.13 2.67 1.67
N ILE A 35 -10.60 2.25 0.50
CA ILE A 35 -10.64 3.09 -0.69
C ILE A 35 -11.61 4.26 -0.49
N MET A 36 -12.79 3.98 0.04
CA MET A 36 -13.80 5.02 0.27
C MET A 36 -13.33 6.06 1.29
N ARG A 37 -12.68 5.63 2.35
CA ARG A 37 -12.13 6.56 3.35
C ARG A 37 -11.08 7.48 2.75
N GLU A 38 -10.24 6.93 1.87
CA GLU A 38 -9.23 7.76 1.21
C GLU A 38 -9.88 8.74 0.23
N LYS A 39 -10.89 8.29 -0.51
CA LYS A 39 -11.64 9.14 -1.43
C LYS A 39 -12.31 10.29 -0.70
N GLU A 40 -12.88 10.04 0.47
CA GLU A 40 -13.56 11.06 1.27
C GLU A 40 -12.65 12.22 1.67
N ARG A 41 -11.37 11.95 1.87
CA ARG A 41 -10.40 13.01 2.18
C ARG A 41 -9.61 13.48 0.96
N SER A 42 -10.12 13.17 -0.24
CA SER A 42 -9.53 13.56 -1.51
C SER A 42 -8.14 12.99 -1.77
N GLY A 43 -7.86 11.82 -1.19
CA GLY A 43 -6.61 11.13 -1.39
C GLY A 43 -6.69 10.07 -2.47
N GLN A 44 -5.59 9.38 -2.67
CA GLN A 44 -5.45 8.32 -3.66
C GLN A 44 -4.93 7.05 -3.00
N VAL A 45 -5.06 5.94 -3.70
CA VAL A 45 -4.75 4.62 -3.16
C VAL A 45 -3.79 3.88 -4.08
N TYR A 46 -2.76 3.27 -3.50
CA TYR A 46 -1.96 2.25 -4.18
C TYR A 46 -2.56 0.88 -3.86
N PHE A 47 -2.85 0.12 -4.89
CA PHE A 47 -3.24 -1.28 -4.72
C PHE A 47 -2.20 -2.15 -5.41
N VAL A 48 -1.37 -2.81 -4.63
CA VAL A 48 -0.30 -3.65 -5.14
C VAL A 48 -0.82 -5.07 -5.34
N TYR A 49 -0.80 -5.50 -6.59
CA TYR A 49 -1.28 -6.82 -7.00
C TYR A 49 -0.27 -7.41 -7.98
N ASN A 50 0.56 -8.31 -7.47
CA ASN A 50 1.73 -8.76 -8.20
C ASN A 50 1.50 -9.97 -9.10
N ARG A 51 0.41 -9.94 -9.87
CA ARG A 51 0.02 -11.00 -10.80
C ARG A 51 -0.45 -10.38 -12.11
N ILE A 52 0.48 -10.21 -13.05
CA ILE A 52 0.16 -9.57 -14.33
C ILE A 52 -0.95 -10.30 -15.07
N ASP A 53 -0.96 -11.64 -15.01
CA ASP A 53 -1.93 -12.45 -15.77
C ASP A 53 -3.38 -12.21 -15.35
N THR A 54 -3.61 -11.82 -14.11
CA THR A 54 -4.97 -11.65 -13.57
C THR A 54 -5.26 -10.23 -13.09
N ILE A 55 -4.35 -9.29 -13.31
CA ILE A 55 -4.54 -7.93 -12.81
C ILE A 55 -5.77 -7.24 -13.41
N GLU A 56 -6.08 -7.52 -14.68
CA GLU A 56 -7.28 -6.96 -15.29
C GLU A 56 -8.55 -7.54 -14.70
N ALA A 57 -8.54 -8.83 -14.35
CA ALA A 57 -9.66 -9.45 -13.66
C ALA A 57 -9.85 -8.83 -12.27
N MET A 58 -8.76 -8.52 -11.58
CA MET A 58 -8.85 -7.83 -10.29
C MET A 58 -9.43 -6.43 -10.47
N ALA A 59 -9.02 -5.69 -11.50
CA ALA A 59 -9.59 -4.37 -11.78
C ALA A 59 -11.09 -4.46 -12.01
N HIS A 60 -11.53 -5.45 -12.77
CA HIS A 60 -12.94 -5.67 -13.04
C HIS A 60 -13.70 -5.99 -11.75
N HIS A 61 -13.13 -6.84 -10.92
CA HIS A 61 -13.71 -7.17 -9.61
C HIS A 61 -13.84 -5.93 -8.71
N LEU A 62 -12.81 -5.10 -8.67
CA LEU A 62 -12.85 -3.87 -7.88
C LEU A 62 -13.95 -2.92 -8.36
N LYS A 63 -14.13 -2.83 -9.67
CA LYS A 63 -15.20 -1.99 -10.21
C LYS A 63 -16.59 -2.48 -9.81
N GLN A 64 -16.74 -3.76 -9.56
CA GLN A 64 -18.02 -4.33 -9.11
C GLN A 64 -18.32 -4.04 -7.66
N ILE A 65 -17.28 -3.97 -6.81
CA ILE A 65 -17.47 -3.73 -5.37
C ILE A 65 -17.39 -2.27 -4.98
N LEU A 66 -16.93 -1.41 -5.89
CA LEU A 66 -16.77 0.02 -5.61
C LEU A 66 -17.85 0.84 -6.34
N PRO A 67 -18.18 2.04 -5.80
CA PRO A 67 -19.06 2.96 -6.52
C PRO A 67 -18.49 3.36 -7.88
N GLU A 68 -19.38 3.73 -8.80
CA GLU A 68 -19.01 4.08 -10.18
C GLU A 68 -18.08 5.29 -10.27
N ASP A 69 -18.11 6.18 -9.29
CA ASP A 69 -17.27 7.38 -9.29
C ASP A 69 -15.84 7.13 -8.86
N ILE A 70 -15.48 5.91 -8.51
CA ILE A 70 -14.10 5.54 -8.19
C ILE A 70 -13.39 5.12 -9.46
N SER A 71 -12.36 5.88 -9.84
CA SER A 71 -11.59 5.60 -11.04
C SER A 71 -10.35 4.75 -10.74
N ILE A 72 -10.14 3.72 -11.53
CA ILE A 72 -9.03 2.78 -11.35
C ILE A 72 -8.19 2.76 -12.62
N VAL A 73 -6.87 2.79 -12.46
CA VAL A 73 -5.96 2.59 -13.58
C VAL A 73 -4.99 1.46 -13.25
N ILE A 74 -4.64 0.69 -14.26
CA ILE A 74 -3.70 -0.44 -14.14
C ILE A 74 -2.33 0.00 -14.63
N ALA A 75 -1.27 -0.38 -13.90
CA ALA A 75 0.10 -0.20 -14.35
C ALA A 75 0.93 -1.43 -13.96
N HIS A 76 1.62 -2.02 -14.93
CA HIS A 76 2.43 -3.21 -14.65
C HIS A 76 3.71 -3.24 -15.47
N GLY A 77 4.64 -4.10 -15.09
CA GLY A 77 5.98 -4.12 -15.65
C GLY A 77 6.10 -4.55 -17.11
N ARG A 78 5.04 -5.11 -17.71
CA ARG A 78 5.05 -5.50 -19.13
C ARG A 78 4.59 -4.39 -20.07
N MET A 79 4.08 -3.29 -19.53
CA MET A 79 3.71 -2.14 -20.33
C MET A 79 4.95 -1.44 -20.84
N ASP A 80 4.87 -0.83 -22.03
CA ASP A 80 6.02 -0.08 -22.54
C ASP A 80 6.23 1.18 -21.70
N GLY A 81 7.47 1.72 -21.77
CA GLY A 81 7.86 2.84 -20.92
C GLY A 81 7.03 4.09 -21.12
N LYS A 82 6.61 4.35 -22.35
CA LYS A 82 5.81 5.54 -22.65
C LYS A 82 4.40 5.41 -22.09
N GLN A 83 3.79 4.24 -22.22
CA GLN A 83 2.48 3.95 -21.66
C GLN A 83 2.49 4.09 -20.15
N LEU A 84 3.50 3.52 -19.48
CA LEU A 84 3.66 3.64 -18.04
C LEU A 84 3.83 5.09 -17.62
N GLU A 85 4.66 5.83 -18.33
CA GLU A 85 4.90 7.23 -18.02
C GLU A 85 3.61 8.03 -18.07
N ASN A 86 2.80 7.83 -19.12
CA ASN A 86 1.54 8.54 -19.28
C ASN A 86 0.56 8.20 -18.14
N ILE A 87 0.48 6.93 -17.78
CA ILE A 87 -0.38 6.47 -16.67
C ILE A 87 0.06 7.13 -15.35
N MET A 88 1.35 7.13 -15.10
CA MET A 88 1.88 7.71 -13.87
C MET A 88 1.66 9.22 -13.81
N MET A 89 1.86 9.91 -14.92
CA MET A 89 1.58 11.35 -14.99
C MET A 89 0.11 11.65 -14.70
N ASP A 90 -0.80 10.87 -15.26
CA ASP A 90 -2.23 11.03 -15.02
C ASP A 90 -2.59 10.73 -13.57
N PHE A 91 -1.98 9.71 -12.98
CA PHE A 91 -2.18 9.41 -11.58
C PHE A 91 -1.68 10.55 -10.69
N TYR A 92 -0.48 11.06 -10.95
CA TYR A 92 0.06 12.19 -10.19
C TYR A 92 -0.79 13.45 -10.34
N ALA A 93 -1.42 13.62 -11.49
CA ALA A 93 -2.32 14.74 -11.72
C ALA A 93 -3.70 14.58 -11.05
N GLY A 94 -3.93 13.49 -10.36
CA GLY A 94 -5.19 13.25 -9.65
C GLY A 94 -6.32 12.72 -10.51
N LYS A 95 -6.02 12.24 -11.71
CA LYS A 95 -7.08 11.76 -12.62
C LYS A 95 -7.66 10.40 -12.24
N PHE A 96 -6.96 9.66 -11.39
CA PHE A 96 -7.38 8.35 -10.95
C PHE A 96 -7.33 8.26 -9.43
N ASP A 97 -8.28 7.54 -8.85
CA ASP A 97 -8.36 7.34 -7.41
C ASP A 97 -7.51 6.18 -6.94
N VAL A 98 -7.43 5.13 -7.75
CA VAL A 98 -6.72 3.89 -7.39
C VAL A 98 -5.73 3.54 -8.49
N LEU A 99 -4.47 3.34 -8.10
CA LEU A 99 -3.45 2.77 -8.97
C LEU A 99 -3.31 1.30 -8.62
N LEU A 100 -3.80 0.43 -9.50
CA LEU A 100 -3.66 -1.02 -9.36
C LEU A 100 -2.39 -1.42 -10.10
N CYS A 101 -1.37 -1.84 -9.37
CA CYS A 101 -0.04 -2.00 -9.95
C CYS A 101 0.73 -3.20 -9.42
N THR A 102 1.74 -3.61 -10.18
CA THR A 102 2.70 -4.60 -9.71
C THR A 102 3.81 -3.93 -8.90
N THR A 103 4.60 -4.70 -8.18
CA THR A 103 5.68 -4.19 -7.35
C THR A 103 6.77 -3.47 -8.17
N LEU A 104 6.97 -3.86 -9.41
CA LEU A 104 7.95 -3.19 -10.26
C LEU A 104 7.58 -1.73 -10.54
N VAL A 105 6.29 -1.48 -10.69
CA VAL A 105 5.80 -0.12 -10.93
C VAL A 105 5.86 0.69 -9.64
N GLU A 106 5.41 0.11 -8.52
CA GLU A 106 5.34 0.86 -7.27
C GLU A 106 6.71 1.31 -6.75
N ASN A 107 7.79 0.63 -7.14
CA ASN A 107 9.14 1.02 -6.73
C ASN A 107 9.53 2.44 -7.16
N GLY A 108 8.91 2.95 -8.21
CA GLY A 108 9.16 4.31 -8.67
C GLY A 108 8.14 5.33 -8.21
N LEU A 109 7.20 4.95 -7.35
CA LEU A 109 6.10 5.83 -6.96
C LEU A 109 6.51 6.89 -5.94
N ASP A 110 6.06 8.10 -6.19
CA ASP A 110 6.24 9.21 -5.25
C ASP A 110 5.04 10.15 -5.38
N GLN A 111 3.94 9.77 -4.73
CA GLN A 111 2.71 10.56 -4.73
C GLN A 111 2.29 10.86 -3.30
N PRO A 112 2.61 12.07 -2.79
CA PRO A 112 2.25 12.42 -1.40
C PRO A 112 0.75 12.35 -1.11
N ASN A 113 -0.10 12.46 -2.13
CA ASN A 113 -1.53 12.37 -1.96
C ASN A 113 -2.03 10.93 -1.82
N ALA A 114 -1.19 9.93 -2.05
CA ALA A 114 -1.54 8.53 -1.88
C ALA A 114 -1.13 8.08 -0.48
N ASN A 115 -2.08 8.06 0.43
CA ASN A 115 -1.83 7.75 1.83
C ASN A 115 -2.50 6.45 2.29
N THR A 116 -3.00 5.67 1.36
CA THR A 116 -3.50 4.32 1.64
C THR A 116 -2.85 3.34 0.67
N MET A 117 -2.32 2.27 1.20
CA MET A 117 -1.70 1.20 0.41
C MET A 117 -2.38 -0.12 0.75
N LEU A 118 -2.76 -0.86 -0.28
CA LEU A 118 -3.35 -2.19 -0.16
C LEU A 118 -2.43 -3.17 -0.87
N VAL A 119 -2.06 -4.25 -0.20
CA VAL A 119 -1.13 -5.25 -0.76
C VAL A 119 -1.81 -6.62 -0.73
N TYR A 120 -2.06 -7.20 -1.90
CA TYR A 120 -2.89 -8.39 -2.03
C TYR A 120 -2.24 -9.67 -1.48
N ASP A 121 -1.08 -10.03 -1.95
CA ASP A 121 -0.37 -11.27 -1.56
C ASP A 121 0.82 -10.96 -0.67
N ALA A 122 0.61 -10.30 0.45
CA ALA A 122 1.70 -9.88 1.32
C ALA A 122 2.49 -11.07 1.90
N ASP A 123 1.83 -12.20 2.10
CA ASP A 123 2.46 -13.41 2.62
C ASP A 123 3.51 -13.99 1.66
N ARG A 124 3.47 -13.61 0.38
CA ARG A 124 4.42 -14.05 -0.63
C ARG A 124 5.58 -13.09 -0.85
N MET A 125 5.55 -11.95 -0.19
CA MET A 125 6.57 -10.93 -0.37
C MET A 125 7.66 -11.04 0.67
N GLY A 126 8.87 -10.65 0.30
CA GLY A 126 9.98 -10.57 1.24
C GLY A 126 9.77 -9.43 2.23
N LEU A 127 10.32 -9.57 3.43
CA LEU A 127 10.18 -8.57 4.47
C LEU A 127 10.71 -7.20 4.03
N SER A 128 11.86 -7.20 3.38
CA SER A 128 12.47 -5.98 2.84
C SER A 128 11.55 -5.29 1.85
N GLN A 129 10.92 -6.05 0.97
CA GLN A 129 9.99 -5.52 -0.02
C GLN A 129 8.77 -4.88 0.64
N ILE A 130 8.24 -5.51 1.67
CA ILE A 130 7.11 -4.98 2.42
C ILE A 130 7.47 -3.66 3.10
N TYR A 131 8.66 -3.57 3.69
CA TYR A 131 9.12 -2.34 4.31
C TYR A 131 9.28 -1.22 3.29
N GLN A 132 9.80 -1.53 2.11
CA GLN A 132 9.94 -0.55 1.05
C GLN A 132 8.60 -0.03 0.58
N MET A 133 7.62 -0.92 0.42
CA MET A 133 6.27 -0.51 0.03
C MET A 133 5.63 0.35 1.10
N ARG A 134 5.74 -0.05 2.35
CA ARG A 134 5.19 0.72 3.46
C ARG A 134 5.76 2.13 3.49
N GLY A 135 7.01 2.29 3.10
CA GLY A 135 7.66 3.59 3.07
C GLY A 135 7.16 4.53 1.96
N ARG A 136 6.33 4.04 1.06
CA ARG A 136 5.76 4.87 -0.02
C ARG A 136 4.56 5.70 0.41
N VAL A 137 4.00 5.44 1.58
CA VAL A 137 2.91 6.23 2.13
C VAL A 137 3.40 6.98 3.36
N GLY A 138 2.57 7.89 3.89
CA GLY A 138 2.94 8.65 5.07
C GLY A 138 3.84 9.84 4.78
N ARG A 139 3.78 10.36 3.56
CA ARG A 139 4.61 11.49 3.13
C ARG A 139 3.88 12.83 3.19
N SER A 140 2.72 12.85 3.80
CA SER A 140 1.95 14.07 3.98
C SER A 140 1.55 14.19 5.44
N GLU A 141 0.80 15.23 5.77
CA GLU A 141 0.28 15.44 7.12
C GLU A 141 -0.86 14.48 7.46
N LYS A 142 -1.43 13.81 6.46
CA LYS A 142 -2.53 12.87 6.68
C LYS A 142 -2.00 11.55 7.23
N ILE A 143 -2.80 10.93 8.09
CA ILE A 143 -2.47 9.60 8.61
C ILE A 143 -2.49 8.61 7.46
N ALA A 144 -1.38 7.89 7.29
CA ALA A 144 -1.26 6.87 6.27
C ALA A 144 -1.69 5.51 6.81
N ARG A 145 -2.23 4.69 5.93
CA ARG A 145 -2.65 3.32 6.28
C ARG A 145 -2.10 2.34 5.26
N ALA A 146 -1.61 1.21 5.74
CA ALA A 146 -1.10 0.14 4.89
C ALA A 146 -1.77 -1.17 5.31
N TYR A 147 -2.39 -1.84 4.37
CA TYR A 147 -3.10 -3.09 4.59
C TYR A 147 -2.36 -4.20 3.86
N PHE A 148 -1.87 -5.18 4.62
CA PHE A 148 -1.17 -6.33 4.07
C PHE A 148 -2.07 -7.54 4.19
N PHE A 149 -2.56 -8.02 3.05
CA PHE A 149 -3.52 -9.10 2.99
C PHE A 149 -2.88 -10.44 2.65
N TYR A 150 -3.36 -11.50 3.26
CA TYR A 150 -3.13 -12.86 2.80
C TYR A 150 -4.48 -13.44 2.38
N ARG A 151 -4.45 -14.43 1.49
CA ARG A 151 -5.70 -14.94 0.90
C ARG A 151 -6.54 -15.64 1.95
N LYS A 152 -7.84 -15.38 1.89
CA LYS A 152 -8.83 -15.99 2.78
C LYS A 152 -8.76 -17.52 2.69
N GLY A 153 -8.74 -18.18 3.84
CA GLY A 153 -8.69 -19.63 3.92
C GLY A 153 -7.33 -20.24 3.59
N LYS A 154 -6.33 -19.43 3.28
CA LYS A 154 -5.01 -19.93 2.97
C LYS A 154 -4.30 -20.37 4.26
N ILE A 155 -3.71 -21.57 4.22
CA ILE A 155 -2.84 -22.01 5.29
C ILE A 155 -1.46 -21.43 5.01
N LEU A 156 -1.00 -20.58 5.90
CA LEU A 156 0.31 -19.95 5.79
C LEU A 156 1.39 -20.90 6.25
N ASN A 157 2.52 -20.93 5.54
CA ASN A 157 3.67 -21.66 6.03
C ASN A 157 4.33 -20.87 7.16
N GLU A 158 5.23 -21.52 7.88
CA GLU A 158 5.90 -20.95 9.04
C GLU A 158 6.64 -19.66 8.72
N VAL A 159 7.29 -19.60 7.57
CA VAL A 159 8.05 -18.42 7.15
C VAL A 159 7.13 -17.24 6.89
N ALA A 160 6.03 -17.47 6.20
CA ALA A 160 5.05 -16.40 5.89
C ALA A 160 4.40 -15.88 7.17
N GLU A 161 4.01 -16.78 8.08
CA GLU A 161 3.44 -16.38 9.37
C GLU A 161 4.39 -15.50 10.16
N LYS A 162 5.63 -15.91 10.23
CA LYS A 162 6.65 -15.16 10.98
C LYS A 162 6.89 -13.79 10.38
N ARG A 163 6.89 -13.70 9.06
CA ARG A 163 7.05 -12.43 8.36
C ARG A 163 5.92 -11.47 8.67
N LEU A 164 4.70 -11.95 8.59
CA LEU A 164 3.51 -11.14 8.89
C LEU A 164 3.47 -10.71 10.36
N GLU A 165 3.84 -11.62 11.25
CA GLU A 165 3.94 -11.31 12.68
C GLU A 165 4.97 -10.21 12.96
N THR A 166 6.11 -10.28 12.31
CA THR A 166 7.17 -9.28 12.47
C THR A 166 6.67 -7.90 12.06
N ILE A 167 5.93 -7.81 10.96
CA ILE A 167 5.36 -6.54 10.51
C ILE A 167 4.36 -6.01 11.53
N ARG A 168 3.53 -6.88 12.08
CA ARG A 168 2.55 -6.52 13.08
C ARG A 168 3.21 -6.00 14.34
N GLU A 169 4.27 -6.68 14.80
CA GLU A 169 5.02 -6.26 16.00
C GLU A 169 5.61 -4.87 15.83
N PHE A 170 6.24 -4.58 14.71
CA PHE A 170 6.78 -3.25 14.45
C PHE A 170 5.69 -2.20 14.44
N THR A 171 4.51 -2.54 13.97
CA THR A 171 3.37 -1.64 13.96
C THR A 171 2.88 -1.34 15.38
N GLU A 172 2.78 -2.37 16.20
CA GLU A 172 2.34 -2.22 17.59
C GLU A 172 3.30 -1.37 18.42
N LEU A 173 4.58 -1.47 18.11
CA LEU A 173 5.60 -0.64 18.76
C LEU A 173 5.57 0.80 18.26
N GLY A 174 4.71 1.08 17.27
CA GLY A 174 4.46 2.42 16.79
C GLY A 174 5.65 3.08 16.12
N SER A 175 6.56 2.29 15.58
CA SER A 175 7.83 2.85 15.18
C SER A 175 8.23 2.47 13.78
N GLY A 176 8.07 3.39 12.86
CA GLY A 176 8.57 3.23 11.50
C GLY A 176 10.08 3.10 11.42
N PHE A 177 10.82 3.68 12.35
CA PHE A 177 12.27 3.62 12.27
C PHE A 177 12.86 2.29 12.76
N LYS A 178 12.14 1.49 13.49
CA LYS A 178 12.60 0.15 13.86
C LYS A 178 12.73 -0.77 12.65
N ILE A 179 12.06 -0.42 11.59
CA ILE A 179 12.11 -1.18 10.34
C ILE A 179 13.48 -1.07 9.68
N ALA A 180 14.19 0.00 9.95
CA ALA A 180 15.49 0.24 9.36
C ALA A 180 16.62 -0.60 9.97
N MET A 181 16.35 -1.28 11.05
CA MET A 181 17.37 -2.12 11.73
C MET A 181 17.57 -3.46 11.05
#